data_396729469a7d8059941131d4b3bac6db
#
_entry.id   396729469a7d8059941131d4b3bac6db
#
_cell.length_a   1.000
_cell.length_b   1.000
_cell.length_c   1.000
_cell.angle_alpha   90.00
_cell.angle_beta   90.00
_cell.angle_gamma   90.00
#
_symmetry.space_group_name_H-M   'P 1'
#
loop_
_entity.id
_entity.type
_entity.pdbx_description
1 polymer ?
#
loop_
_entity_poly.entity_id
_entity_poly.type
_entity_poly.pdbx_seq_one_letter_code
_entity_poly.pdbx_strand_id
1 'polypeptide(L)'
;MGRDVRKGSSRLCFFDIAQVEIAGLDRPCERHGTKYIVTAPGYRLKYKDFSDTRDNIGRLIKITQYDEPTGIEVISTFRFYDGISIVRTYTEVRNTSATETYTLTYVSSFNYLGFEKEGILPRDDKFIIKIPHNSWQKEMLWQDYTFEQLGMPQSQKDGWEHCGKAINVTNVGNWSTNEYLPMGYIQNTETGNGLFWQIEHNGSWHWE
;
A
#
# COMPACT_ATOMS: atom_id res chain seq x y z
N MET A 1 -21.17 7.66 -37.66
CA MET A 1 -21.50 7.01 -36.37
C MET A 1 -20.30 6.14 -35.96
N GLY A 2 -19.25 6.77 -35.48
CA GLY A 2 -18.02 6.09 -35.06
C GLY A 2 -18.24 5.53 -33.68
N ARG A 3 -18.26 4.22 -33.52
CA ARG A 3 -18.13 3.56 -32.22
C ARG A 3 -16.71 3.85 -31.73
N ASP A 4 -16.61 4.69 -30.74
CA ASP A 4 -15.44 4.82 -29.92
C ASP A 4 -15.22 3.46 -29.24
N VAL A 5 -14.43 2.61 -29.85
CA VAL A 5 -13.90 1.41 -29.26
C VAL A 5 -12.90 1.92 -28.20
N ARG A 6 -13.42 2.25 -27.04
CA ARG A 6 -12.60 2.31 -25.85
C ARG A 6 -12.03 0.91 -25.72
N LYS A 7 -10.83 0.77 -26.29
CA LYS A 7 -9.97 -0.36 -26.04
C LYS A 7 -10.12 -0.66 -24.56
N GLY A 8 -10.58 -1.86 -24.25
CA GLY A 8 -10.56 -2.35 -22.89
C GLY A 8 -9.14 -2.13 -22.40
N SER A 9 -8.93 -1.02 -21.75
CA SER A 9 -7.74 -0.84 -20.98
C SER A 9 -7.85 -1.94 -19.94
N SER A 10 -7.05 -2.99 -20.05
CA SER A 10 -6.40 -3.49 -18.88
C SER A 10 -5.91 -2.21 -18.20
N ARG A 11 -6.74 -1.64 -17.35
CA ARG A 11 -6.34 -0.52 -16.53
C ARG A 11 -5.29 -1.15 -15.69
N LEU A 12 -4.05 -0.98 -16.13
CA LEU A 12 -2.93 -1.00 -15.26
C LEU A 12 -3.44 -0.24 -14.06
N CYS A 13 -3.68 -0.93 -12.97
CA CYS A 13 -3.92 -0.27 -11.72
C CYS A 13 -2.66 0.56 -11.54
N PHE A 14 -2.75 1.85 -11.86
CA PHE A 14 -1.68 2.77 -11.58
C PHE A 14 -1.66 2.82 -10.08
N PHE A 15 -0.70 2.14 -9.51
CA PHE A 15 -0.50 2.18 -8.10
C PHE A 15 0.12 3.54 -7.81
N ASP A 16 -0.70 4.35 -7.25
CA ASP A 16 -0.28 5.64 -6.78
C ASP A 16 0.79 5.46 -5.71
N ILE A 17 1.75 6.36 -5.68
CA ILE A 17 2.81 6.37 -4.67
C ILE A 17 2.21 6.42 -3.26
N ALA A 18 1.08 7.13 -3.12
CA ALA A 18 0.29 7.16 -1.91
C ALA A 18 -1.21 7.01 -2.23
N GLN A 19 -1.90 6.21 -1.43
CA GLN A 19 -3.35 6.13 -1.44
C GLN A 19 -3.91 7.16 -0.47
N VAL A 20 -4.85 7.99 -0.93
CA VAL A 20 -5.52 8.99 -0.10
C VAL A 20 -7.02 8.90 -0.33
N GLU A 21 -7.77 8.77 0.75
CA GLU A 21 -9.23 8.73 0.69
C GLU A 21 -9.85 9.82 1.52
N ILE A 22 -10.84 10.48 0.94
CA ILE A 22 -11.63 11.53 1.55
C ILE A 22 -13.09 11.08 1.62
N ALA A 23 -13.74 11.30 2.75
CA ALA A 23 -15.16 11.02 2.90
C ALA A 23 -16.01 11.77 1.85
N GLY A 24 -16.95 11.07 1.24
CA GLY A 24 -17.87 11.62 0.26
C GLY A 24 -17.37 11.67 -1.17
N LEU A 25 -16.14 11.21 -1.45
CA LEU A 25 -15.66 11.05 -2.82
C LEU A 25 -15.85 9.60 -3.29
N ASP A 26 -16.45 9.45 -4.47
CA ASP A 26 -16.64 8.14 -5.09
C ASP A 26 -15.35 7.60 -5.68
N ARG A 27 -15.08 6.34 -5.42
CA ARG A 27 -14.01 5.59 -6.08
C ARG A 27 -14.40 5.30 -7.53
N PRO A 28 -13.48 5.37 -8.49
CA PRO A 28 -13.82 5.26 -9.91
C PRO A 28 -14.24 3.87 -10.35
N CYS A 29 -13.87 2.84 -9.62
CA CYS A 29 -14.15 1.47 -9.99
C CYS A 29 -13.95 0.53 -8.80
N GLU A 30 -15.00 0.23 -8.07
CA GLU A 30 -14.95 -0.77 -7.02
C GLU A 30 -15.92 -1.92 -7.35
N ARG A 31 -15.44 -2.90 -8.11
CA ARG A 31 -16.25 -4.05 -8.52
C ARG A 31 -16.16 -5.23 -7.54
N HIS A 32 -15.08 -5.34 -6.80
CA HIS A 32 -14.73 -6.54 -6.04
C HIS A 32 -14.52 -6.30 -4.54
N GLY A 33 -15.19 -5.32 -3.98
CA GLY A 33 -15.10 -4.99 -2.57
C GLY A 33 -14.11 -3.87 -2.27
N THR A 34 -14.16 -3.37 -1.06
CA THR A 34 -13.39 -2.20 -0.64
C THR A 34 -11.93 -2.56 -0.41
N LYS A 35 -11.05 -1.95 -1.18
CA LYS A 35 -9.60 -2.05 -1.05
C LYS A 35 -9.00 -0.65 -1.11
N TYR A 36 -7.88 -0.45 -0.45
CA TYR A 36 -7.17 0.82 -0.48
C TYR A 36 -6.19 0.93 -1.66
N ILE A 37 -6.54 0.40 -2.83
CA ILE A 37 -5.73 0.41 -4.04
C ILE A 37 -6.18 1.41 -5.11
N VAL A 38 -7.42 1.92 -5.01
CA VAL A 38 -7.98 2.92 -5.92
C VAL A 38 -8.82 3.89 -5.09
N THR A 39 -8.15 4.61 -4.22
CA THR A 39 -8.79 5.58 -3.31
C THR A 39 -9.11 6.89 -4.03
N ALA A 40 -10.05 7.66 -3.51
CA ALA A 40 -10.39 8.97 -4.05
C ALA A 40 -10.08 10.09 -3.01
N PRO A 41 -9.22 11.07 -3.34
CA PRO A 41 -8.72 11.44 -4.66
C PRO A 41 -7.44 10.69 -5.13
N GLY A 42 -6.92 9.73 -4.37
CA GLY A 42 -5.66 9.06 -4.64
C GLY A 42 -5.47 8.68 -6.11
N TYR A 43 -6.47 8.02 -6.72
CA TYR A 43 -6.39 7.51 -8.10
C TYR A 43 -6.18 8.57 -9.20
N ARG A 44 -6.41 9.84 -8.89
CA ARG A 44 -6.32 10.93 -9.86
C ARG A 44 -5.26 11.98 -9.52
N LEU A 45 -4.47 11.74 -8.48
CA LEU A 45 -3.33 12.58 -8.13
C LEU A 45 -2.39 12.74 -9.33
N LYS A 46 -2.03 13.97 -9.63
CA LYS A 46 -1.08 14.30 -10.69
C LYS A 46 0.25 14.70 -10.08
N TYR A 47 1.32 14.30 -10.73
CA TYR A 47 2.65 14.79 -10.37
C TYR A 47 2.72 16.32 -10.43
N LYS A 48 3.30 16.92 -9.42
CA LYS A 48 3.52 18.36 -9.33
C LYS A 48 5.00 18.71 -9.29
N ASP A 49 5.74 18.12 -8.37
CA ASP A 49 7.14 18.44 -8.13
C ASP A 49 7.87 17.31 -7.42
N PHE A 50 9.20 17.35 -7.48
CA PHE A 50 10.04 16.45 -6.70
C PHE A 50 11.30 17.13 -6.20
N SER A 51 11.81 16.69 -5.05
CA SER A 51 13.14 17.06 -4.56
C SER A 51 13.95 15.82 -4.20
N ASP A 52 15.24 15.91 -4.45
CA ASP A 52 16.22 14.87 -4.17
C ASP A 52 17.44 15.52 -3.52
N THR A 53 17.63 15.23 -2.25
CA THR A 53 18.69 15.81 -1.45
C THR A 53 19.49 14.74 -0.73
N ARG A 54 20.73 15.04 -0.40
CA ARG A 54 21.62 14.15 0.33
C ARG A 54 22.23 14.87 1.52
N ASP A 55 22.32 14.17 2.62
CA ASP A 55 23.00 14.62 3.84
C ASP A 55 23.99 13.54 4.36
N ASN A 56 24.47 13.69 5.57
CA ASN A 56 25.40 12.75 6.21
C ASN A 56 24.78 11.41 6.65
N ILE A 57 23.46 11.27 6.53
CA ILE A 57 22.72 10.03 6.90
C ILE A 57 22.41 9.23 5.64
N GLY A 58 22.16 9.90 4.52
CA GLY A 58 21.77 9.27 3.29
C GLY A 58 20.99 10.20 2.35
N ARG A 59 20.06 9.64 1.59
CA ARG A 59 19.29 10.34 0.55
C ARG A 59 17.86 10.58 0.99
N LEU A 60 17.33 11.75 0.74
CA LEU A 60 15.94 12.12 0.99
C LEU A 60 15.27 12.53 -0.32
N ILE A 61 14.26 11.77 -0.71
CA ILE A 61 13.42 12.04 -1.86
C ILE A 61 12.04 12.45 -1.39
N LYS A 62 11.51 13.54 -1.95
CA LYS A 62 10.11 13.96 -1.76
C LYS A 62 9.46 14.08 -3.11
N ILE A 63 8.27 13.52 -3.24
CA ILE A 63 7.44 13.60 -4.45
C ILE A 63 6.14 14.28 -4.06
N THR A 64 5.82 15.39 -4.72
CA THR A 64 4.59 16.12 -4.52
C THR A 64 3.62 15.80 -5.63
N GLN A 65 2.43 15.35 -5.26
CA GLN A 65 1.30 15.12 -6.14
C GLN A 65 0.16 16.07 -5.74
N TYR A 66 -0.77 16.30 -6.64
CA TYR A 66 -1.83 17.27 -6.46
C TYR A 66 -3.13 16.81 -7.11
N ASP A 67 -4.24 17.02 -6.43
CA ASP A 67 -5.59 16.85 -6.94
C ASP A 67 -6.26 18.21 -7.16
N GLU A 68 -6.39 18.61 -8.43
CA GLU A 68 -6.93 19.89 -8.81
C GLU A 68 -8.37 20.14 -8.33
N PRO A 69 -9.31 19.16 -8.42
CA PRO A 69 -10.69 19.39 -7.98
C PRO A 69 -10.84 19.66 -6.49
N THR A 70 -10.01 19.06 -5.65
CA THR A 70 -10.09 19.22 -4.19
C THR A 70 -9.09 20.22 -3.63
N GLY A 71 -8.05 20.54 -4.38
CA GLY A 71 -6.92 21.33 -3.86
C GLY A 71 -6.06 20.56 -2.85
N ILE A 72 -6.14 19.24 -2.82
CA ILE A 72 -5.31 18.42 -1.95
C ILE A 72 -3.94 18.22 -2.57
N GLU A 73 -2.91 18.50 -1.80
CA GLU A 73 -1.52 18.11 -2.08
C GLU A 73 -1.12 16.91 -1.23
N VAL A 74 -0.42 15.99 -1.85
CA VAL A 74 0.13 14.79 -1.19
C VAL A 74 1.63 14.77 -1.40
N ILE A 75 2.39 14.72 -0.30
CA ILE A 75 3.84 14.72 -0.33
C ILE A 75 4.32 13.39 0.25
N SER A 76 4.80 12.52 -0.63
CA SER A 76 5.40 11.24 -0.25
C SER A 76 6.90 11.45 -0.01
N THR A 77 7.36 11.11 1.17
CA THR A 77 8.76 11.23 1.58
C THR A 77 9.40 9.86 1.73
N PHE A 78 10.57 9.69 1.13
CA PHE A 78 11.39 8.47 1.18
C PHE A 78 12.78 8.83 1.72
N ARG A 79 13.14 8.31 2.88
CA ARG A 79 14.45 8.44 3.48
C ARG A 79 15.22 7.13 3.32
N PHE A 80 16.28 7.15 2.55
CA PHE A 80 17.24 6.07 2.41
C PHE A 80 18.44 6.33 3.33
N TYR A 81 18.99 5.27 3.88
CA TYR A 81 20.14 5.33 4.78
C TYR A 81 21.35 4.67 4.15
N ASP A 82 22.51 5.32 4.25
CA ASP A 82 23.74 4.79 3.69
C ASP A 82 24.19 3.52 4.45
N GLY A 83 24.57 2.50 3.68
CA GLY A 83 25.11 1.26 4.21
C GLY A 83 24.08 0.25 4.73
N ILE A 84 22.78 0.56 4.70
CA ILE A 84 21.70 -0.38 5.09
C ILE A 84 20.57 -0.37 4.08
N SER A 85 19.93 -1.54 3.89
CA SER A 85 18.80 -1.71 2.96
C SER A 85 17.48 -1.36 3.65
N ILE A 86 17.35 -0.12 4.10
CA ILE A 86 16.14 0.39 4.74
C ILE A 86 15.68 1.66 4.03
N VAL A 87 14.38 1.75 3.83
CA VAL A 87 13.71 3.01 3.46
C VAL A 87 12.64 3.32 4.50
N ARG A 88 12.68 4.52 5.07
CA ARG A 88 11.62 5.05 5.93
C ARG A 88 10.74 5.96 5.10
N THR A 89 9.42 5.72 5.15
CA THR A 89 8.45 6.46 4.34
C THR A 89 7.40 7.11 5.22
N TYR A 90 6.91 8.27 4.80
CA TYR A 90 5.72 8.90 5.36
C TYR A 90 5.06 9.80 4.33
N THR A 91 3.77 10.02 4.54
CA THR A 91 2.95 10.84 3.64
C THR A 91 2.38 12.04 4.40
N GLU A 92 2.57 13.23 3.85
CA GLU A 92 1.91 14.44 4.30
C GLU A 92 0.75 14.75 3.35
N VAL A 93 -0.39 15.13 3.92
CA VAL A 93 -1.55 15.61 3.15
C VAL A 93 -1.80 17.06 3.54
N ARG A 94 -1.84 17.93 2.54
CA ARG A 94 -2.11 19.36 2.72
C ARG A 94 -3.36 19.75 1.98
N ASN A 95 -4.26 20.44 2.65
CA ASN A 95 -5.38 21.10 2.01
C ASN A 95 -4.95 22.51 1.60
N THR A 96 -4.90 22.77 0.29
CA THR A 96 -4.58 24.10 -0.26
C THR A 96 -5.82 24.88 -0.69
N SER A 97 -7.03 24.28 -0.55
CA SER A 97 -8.28 24.99 -0.79
C SER A 97 -8.49 26.10 0.26
N ALA A 98 -8.92 27.26 -0.18
CA ALA A 98 -9.26 28.37 0.71
C ALA A 98 -10.67 28.25 1.32
N THR A 99 -11.53 27.41 0.72
CA THR A 99 -12.98 27.38 1.03
C THR A 99 -13.46 26.02 1.53
N GLU A 100 -12.80 24.94 1.13
CA GLU A 100 -13.27 23.58 1.39
C GLU A 100 -12.48 22.92 2.51
N THR A 101 -13.17 22.13 3.30
CA THR A 101 -12.57 21.25 4.32
C THR A 101 -12.95 19.81 4.02
N TYR A 102 -12.02 18.89 4.27
CA TYR A 102 -12.21 17.47 3.95
C TYR A 102 -11.90 16.60 5.16
N THR A 103 -12.67 15.54 5.33
CA THR A 103 -12.38 14.49 6.30
C THR A 103 -11.58 13.40 5.61
N LEU A 104 -10.32 13.22 6.02
CA LEU A 104 -9.49 12.11 5.56
C LEU A 104 -9.95 10.83 6.24
N THR A 105 -10.22 9.79 5.47
CA THR A 105 -10.59 8.46 5.96
C THR A 105 -9.45 7.47 5.88
N TYR A 106 -8.52 7.69 4.94
CA TYR A 106 -7.34 6.83 4.78
C TYR A 106 -6.20 7.58 4.12
N VAL A 107 -4.98 7.30 4.58
CA VAL A 107 -3.72 7.75 3.96
C VAL A 107 -2.71 6.62 4.08
N SER A 108 -2.15 6.15 2.96
CA SER A 108 -1.06 5.19 3.00
C SER A 108 0.29 5.87 3.19
N SER A 109 1.17 5.22 3.93
CA SER A 109 2.57 5.65 4.07
C SER A 109 3.50 5.01 3.03
N PHE A 110 3.07 3.88 2.46
CA PHE A 110 3.87 3.10 1.51
C PHE A 110 2.97 2.19 0.68
N ASN A 111 3.22 2.17 -0.63
CA ASN A 111 2.64 1.21 -1.57
C ASN A 111 3.77 0.61 -2.41
N TYR A 112 3.78 -0.71 -2.57
CA TYR A 112 4.81 -1.41 -3.33
C TYR A 112 4.25 -2.54 -4.17
N LEU A 113 4.69 -2.63 -5.41
CA LEU A 113 4.21 -3.60 -6.39
C LEU A 113 5.29 -4.41 -7.09
N GLY A 114 6.52 -4.24 -6.76
CA GLY A 114 7.60 -4.85 -7.54
C GLY A 114 7.88 -6.32 -7.21
N PHE A 115 7.34 -6.84 -6.13
CA PHE A 115 7.76 -8.09 -5.53
C PHE A 115 7.41 -9.34 -6.36
N GLU A 116 6.28 -9.33 -7.05
CA GLU A 116 5.78 -10.48 -7.83
C GLU A 116 6.67 -10.85 -9.02
N LYS A 117 7.39 -9.90 -9.58
CA LYS A 117 8.17 -10.10 -10.81
C LYS A 117 9.49 -10.85 -10.60
N GLU A 118 9.89 -11.06 -9.37
CA GLU A 118 11.11 -11.79 -9.06
C GLU A 118 10.91 -13.29 -9.15
N GLY A 119 11.82 -13.98 -9.86
CA GLY A 119 11.79 -15.43 -10.08
C GLY A 119 10.87 -15.87 -11.21
N ILE A 120 10.79 -17.18 -11.45
CA ILE A 120 10.04 -17.81 -12.55
C ILE A 120 8.82 -18.61 -12.08
N LEU A 121 8.78 -18.98 -10.80
CA LEU A 121 7.64 -19.71 -10.25
C LEU A 121 6.39 -18.83 -10.20
N PRO A 122 5.19 -19.43 -10.28
CA PRO A 122 3.95 -18.71 -10.03
C PRO A 122 3.94 -18.03 -8.68
N ARG A 123 3.24 -16.92 -8.58
CA ARG A 123 3.12 -16.12 -7.34
C ARG A 123 2.77 -16.96 -6.12
N ASP A 124 1.79 -17.84 -6.27
CA ASP A 124 1.24 -18.61 -5.17
C ASP A 124 2.21 -19.67 -4.63
N ASP A 125 3.17 -20.09 -5.46
CA ASP A 125 4.14 -21.12 -5.12
C ASP A 125 5.44 -20.54 -4.54
N LYS A 126 5.68 -19.24 -4.73
CA LYS A 126 6.96 -18.61 -4.33
C LYS A 126 6.88 -17.65 -3.15
N PHE A 127 5.69 -17.29 -2.70
CA PHE A 127 5.56 -16.34 -1.61
C PHE A 127 5.04 -16.94 -0.31
N ILE A 128 5.68 -16.53 0.77
CA ILE A 128 5.20 -16.75 2.13
C ILE A 128 5.06 -15.40 2.82
N ILE A 129 3.90 -15.18 3.42
CA ILE A 129 3.65 -14.01 4.26
C ILE A 129 3.78 -14.44 5.71
N LYS A 130 4.56 -13.66 6.48
CA LYS A 130 4.75 -13.88 7.90
C LYS A 130 4.03 -12.79 8.68
N ILE A 131 3.10 -13.20 9.52
CA ILE A 131 2.25 -12.33 10.32
C ILE A 131 2.59 -12.52 11.80
N PRO A 132 2.98 -11.47 12.52
CA PRO A 132 3.25 -11.55 13.94
C PRO A 132 1.96 -11.38 14.74
N HIS A 133 1.40 -12.49 15.19
CA HIS A 133 0.30 -12.48 16.13
C HIS A 133 0.76 -12.06 17.52
N ASN A 134 -0.12 -11.42 18.23
CA ASN A 134 0.16 -10.95 19.57
C ASN A 134 -1.03 -11.19 20.49
N SER A 135 -0.76 -11.46 21.74
CA SER A 135 -1.78 -11.66 22.76
C SER A 135 -1.13 -11.51 24.12
N TRP A 136 -1.93 -11.26 25.15
CA TRP A 136 -1.46 -11.26 26.52
C TRP A 136 -0.76 -12.59 26.88
N GLN A 137 0.49 -12.51 27.32
CA GLN A 137 1.36 -13.65 27.63
C GLN A 137 1.71 -14.57 26.45
N LYS A 138 1.47 -14.12 25.22
CA LYS A 138 1.88 -14.80 23.97
C LYS A 138 2.26 -13.74 22.93
N GLU A 139 3.29 -12.99 23.23
CA GLU A 139 3.77 -11.92 22.40
C GLU A 139 4.64 -12.44 21.25
N MET A 140 4.61 -11.74 20.12
CA MET A 140 5.47 -11.97 18.95
C MET A 140 5.41 -13.39 18.37
N LEU A 141 4.22 -13.96 18.23
CA LEU A 141 4.04 -15.25 17.59
C LEU A 141 4.02 -15.09 16.06
N TRP A 142 5.17 -15.21 15.44
CA TRP A 142 5.26 -15.22 13.99
C TRP A 142 4.70 -16.52 13.41
N GLN A 143 3.80 -16.39 12.44
CA GLN A 143 3.24 -17.51 11.69
C GLN A 143 3.44 -17.28 10.19
N ASP A 144 3.76 -18.36 9.50
CA ASP A 144 3.99 -18.40 8.07
C ASP A 144 2.70 -18.83 7.36
N TYR A 145 2.32 -18.10 6.32
CA TYR A 145 1.14 -18.39 5.52
C TYR A 145 1.45 -18.36 4.03
N THR A 146 0.89 -19.33 3.32
CA THR A 146 0.77 -19.23 1.86
C THR A 146 -0.45 -18.38 1.50
N PHE A 147 -0.51 -17.88 0.27
CA PHE A 147 -1.70 -17.20 -0.21
C PHE A 147 -2.96 -18.08 -0.17
N GLU A 148 -2.81 -19.36 -0.47
CA GLU A 148 -3.91 -20.32 -0.40
C GLU A 148 -4.45 -20.49 1.04
N GLN A 149 -3.57 -20.63 2.03
CA GLN A 149 -3.98 -20.71 3.45
C GLN A 149 -4.71 -19.45 3.92
N LEU A 150 -4.41 -18.30 3.32
CA LEU A 150 -5.10 -17.04 3.56
C LEU A 150 -6.39 -16.90 2.73
N GLY A 151 -6.74 -17.94 1.96
CA GLY A 151 -7.95 -18.00 1.14
C GLY A 151 -7.89 -17.12 -0.10
N MET A 152 -6.71 -16.80 -0.59
CA MET A 152 -6.51 -16.14 -1.88
C MET A 152 -6.44 -17.23 -2.95
N PRO A 153 -7.36 -17.28 -3.92
CA PRO A 153 -7.36 -18.32 -4.94
C PRO A 153 -6.14 -18.20 -5.87
N GLN A 154 -5.66 -19.32 -6.35
CA GLN A 154 -4.60 -19.40 -7.37
C GLN A 154 -5.17 -18.93 -8.71
N SER A 155 -5.05 -17.66 -9.00
CA SER A 155 -5.65 -17.03 -10.19
C SER A 155 -5.20 -17.65 -11.51
N GLN A 156 -4.01 -18.24 -11.57
CA GLN A 156 -3.48 -18.85 -12.80
C GLN A 156 -4.05 -20.24 -13.10
N LYS A 157 -4.44 -21.01 -12.09
CA LYS A 157 -5.01 -22.36 -12.29
C LYS A 157 -6.45 -22.30 -12.77
N ASP A 158 -7.19 -21.27 -12.39
CA ASP A 158 -8.61 -21.15 -12.66
C ASP A 158 -8.93 -20.23 -13.86
N GLY A 159 -7.92 -19.69 -14.51
CA GLY A 159 -8.09 -18.76 -15.64
C GLY A 159 -8.67 -17.40 -15.24
N TRP A 160 -8.73 -17.08 -13.97
CA TRP A 160 -9.21 -15.80 -13.47
C TRP A 160 -8.02 -14.91 -13.08
N GLU A 161 -7.89 -13.77 -13.74
CA GLU A 161 -6.82 -12.81 -13.48
C GLU A 161 -7.04 -11.96 -12.22
N HIS A 162 -8.19 -12.08 -11.56
CA HIS A 162 -8.58 -11.19 -10.46
C HIS A 162 -9.02 -11.97 -9.22
N CYS A 163 -8.28 -11.78 -8.15
CA CYS A 163 -8.70 -12.17 -6.82
C CYS A 163 -9.39 -10.99 -6.14
N GLY A 164 -10.66 -11.15 -5.76
CA GLY A 164 -11.41 -10.14 -4.99
C GLY A 164 -10.95 -10.03 -3.54
N LYS A 165 -10.13 -10.96 -3.04
CA LYS A 165 -9.70 -10.98 -1.65
C LYS A 165 -8.44 -10.17 -1.43
N ALA A 166 -8.42 -9.42 -0.34
CA ALA A 166 -7.22 -8.83 0.24
C ALA A 166 -6.98 -9.45 1.62
N ILE A 167 -5.72 -9.46 2.04
CA ILE A 167 -5.34 -9.74 3.42
C ILE A 167 -5.30 -8.38 4.11
N ASN A 168 -6.07 -8.24 5.18
CA ASN A 168 -6.12 -7.03 5.96
C ASN A 168 -5.69 -7.32 7.38
N VAL A 169 -4.68 -6.63 7.86
CA VAL A 169 -4.26 -6.67 9.24
C VAL A 169 -4.38 -5.27 9.81
N THR A 170 -5.24 -5.13 10.80
CA THR A 170 -5.64 -3.84 11.34
C THR A 170 -5.64 -3.88 12.85
N ASN A 171 -5.22 -2.80 13.48
CA ASN A 171 -5.49 -2.53 14.88
C ASN A 171 -6.21 -1.19 15.02
N VAL A 172 -7.21 -1.15 15.89
CA VAL A 172 -8.01 0.04 16.14
C VAL A 172 -7.93 0.42 17.61
N GLY A 173 -7.70 1.69 17.89
CA GLY A 173 -7.62 2.23 19.24
C GLY A 173 -6.19 2.54 19.70
N ASN A 174 -6.02 2.63 21.02
CA ASN A 174 -4.77 3.08 21.64
C ASN A 174 -3.82 1.96 22.06
N TRP A 175 -4.20 0.71 21.86
CA TRP A 175 -3.33 -0.45 22.08
C TRP A 175 -2.91 -1.04 20.73
N SER A 176 -1.85 -0.47 20.18
CA SER A 176 -1.39 -0.75 18.80
C SER A 176 -0.86 -2.18 18.57
N THR A 177 -0.70 -2.96 19.61
CA THR A 177 -0.17 -4.33 19.56
C THR A 177 -1.12 -5.35 20.16
N ASN A 178 -2.43 -5.10 20.15
CA ASN A 178 -3.40 -5.97 20.82
C ASN A 178 -3.44 -7.39 20.23
N GLU A 179 -3.71 -7.53 18.95
CA GLU A 179 -3.84 -8.84 18.28
C GLU A 179 -2.69 -9.15 17.32
N TYR A 180 -2.07 -8.11 16.81
CA TYR A 180 -0.95 -8.17 15.89
C TYR A 180 0.07 -7.10 16.22
N LEU A 181 1.32 -7.33 15.86
CA LEU A 181 2.31 -6.28 15.84
C LEU A 181 2.18 -5.44 14.56
N PRO A 182 2.48 -4.13 14.61
CA PRO A 182 2.39 -3.23 13.46
C PRO A 182 3.51 -3.46 12.44
N MET A 183 3.66 -4.69 11.99
CA MET A 183 4.73 -5.11 11.09
C MET A 183 4.32 -6.37 10.32
N GLY A 184 5.11 -6.74 9.33
CA GLY A 184 4.95 -7.98 8.60
C GLY A 184 6.16 -8.25 7.72
N TYR A 185 6.18 -9.41 7.11
CA TYR A 185 7.25 -9.83 6.22
C TYR A 185 6.69 -10.69 5.10
N ILE A 186 7.11 -10.40 3.87
CA ILE A 186 6.86 -11.27 2.73
C ILE A 186 8.18 -11.78 2.20
N GLN A 187 8.28 -13.07 1.94
CA GLN A 187 9.46 -13.73 1.42
C GLN A 187 9.18 -14.40 0.09
N ASN A 188 10.06 -14.17 -0.86
CA ASN A 188 10.14 -14.95 -2.07
C ASN A 188 11.04 -16.17 -1.81
N THR A 189 10.46 -17.35 -1.76
CA THR A 189 11.18 -18.60 -1.43
C THR A 189 12.06 -19.08 -2.58
N GLU A 190 11.80 -18.65 -3.81
CA GLU A 190 12.62 -18.99 -4.98
C GLU A 190 13.93 -18.21 -5.00
N THR A 191 13.90 -16.92 -4.69
CA THR A 191 15.07 -16.05 -4.76
C THR A 191 15.74 -15.82 -3.41
N GLY A 192 15.04 -16.09 -2.31
CA GLY A 192 15.46 -15.77 -0.95
C GLY A 192 15.28 -14.31 -0.55
N ASN A 193 14.84 -13.46 -1.45
CA ASN A 193 14.58 -12.05 -1.15
C ASN A 193 13.34 -11.87 -0.28
N GLY A 194 13.30 -10.81 0.50
CA GLY A 194 12.16 -10.50 1.33
C GLY A 194 11.97 -9.00 1.54
N LEU A 195 10.74 -8.62 1.85
CA LEU A 195 10.39 -7.28 2.27
C LEU A 195 9.81 -7.36 3.68
N PHE A 196 10.49 -6.74 4.61
CA PHE A 196 10.00 -6.48 5.96
C PHE A 196 9.46 -5.07 6.05
N TRP A 197 8.32 -4.89 6.69
CA TRP A 197 7.79 -3.55 7.00
C TRP A 197 7.43 -3.42 8.47
N GLN A 198 7.50 -2.21 8.96
CA GLN A 198 7.06 -1.81 10.29
C GLN A 198 6.35 -0.48 10.22
N ILE A 199 5.20 -0.37 10.88
CA ILE A 199 4.45 0.87 11.01
C ILE A 199 4.83 1.53 12.32
N GLU A 200 5.43 2.71 12.25
CA GLU A 200 5.85 3.49 13.41
C GLU A 200 4.69 4.35 13.93
N HIS A 201 3.67 3.69 14.49
CA HIS A 201 2.51 4.36 15.03
C HIS A 201 1.99 3.63 16.28
N ASN A 202 1.57 4.37 17.29
CA ASN A 202 1.09 3.84 18.55
C ASN A 202 -0.44 3.85 18.71
N GLY A 203 -1.18 4.19 17.67
CA GLY A 203 -2.64 4.18 17.61
C GLY A 203 -3.17 3.16 16.61
N SER A 204 -4.22 3.54 15.91
CA SER A 204 -4.81 2.72 14.85
C SER A 204 -3.91 2.67 13.63
N TRP A 205 -3.71 1.49 13.10
CA TRP A 205 -2.91 1.25 11.90
C TRP A 205 -3.52 0.15 11.05
N HIS A 206 -3.12 0.09 9.80
CA HIS A 206 -3.58 -0.88 8.83
C HIS A 206 -2.46 -1.21 7.83
N TRP A 207 -2.38 -2.49 7.40
CA TRP A 207 -1.70 -2.89 6.19
C TRP A 207 -2.52 -3.95 5.44
N GLU A 208 -2.41 -3.96 4.13
CA GLU A 208 -3.04 -4.93 3.25
C GLU A 208 -2.12 -5.34 2.09
#